data_1972c322ef5e86dcff01c33f99bcbe91
#
_entry.id   1972c322ef5e86dcff01c33f99bcbe91
#
_cell.length_a   1.000
_cell.length_b   1.000
_cell.length_c   1.000
_cell.angle_alpha   90.00
_cell.angle_beta   90.00
_cell.angle_gamma   90.00
#
_symmetry.space_group_name_H-M   'P 1'
#
loop_
_entity.id
_entity.type
_entity.pdbx_description
1 polymer ?
#
loop_
_entity_poly.entity_id
_entity_poly.type
_entity_poly.pdbx_seq_one_letter_code
_entity_poly.pdbx_strand_id
1 'polypeptide(L)'
;MKKMCYLTLLLTWTLWTRTISQTSDTWSAAPGLASEDKCLASVKDKLDMWKQFKDAKFEKNTVVFTTNNSSMSYLCLPDSEDPRKPAKAPRPVK
;
A
#
# COMPACT_ATOMS: atom_id res chain seq x y z
N MET A 1 18.11 24.65 15.41
CA MET A 1 17.96 23.84 16.31
C MET A 1 16.70 23.19 16.35
N LYS A 2 15.74 23.67 16.67
CA LYS A 2 14.56 23.03 16.74
C LYS A 2 14.08 22.56 15.44
N LYS A 3 14.53 22.98 14.35
CA LYS A 3 14.04 22.51 13.13
C LYS A 3 14.19 21.09 12.89
N MET A 4 15.17 20.48 13.40
CA MET A 4 15.31 19.09 13.21
C MET A 4 14.15 18.34 13.66
N CYS A 5 13.59 18.68 14.75
CA CYS A 5 12.46 17.96 15.27
C CYS A 5 11.28 18.08 14.36
N TYR A 6 11.13 19.23 13.72
CA TYR A 6 10.02 19.37 12.83
C TYR A 6 10.11 18.44 11.66
N LEU A 7 11.29 18.26 11.12
CA LEU A 7 11.43 17.38 9.98
C LEU A 7 10.98 15.98 10.33
N THR A 8 11.31 15.53 11.51
CA THR A 8 10.89 14.21 11.94
C THR A 8 9.40 14.13 12.06
N LEU A 9 8.78 15.17 12.57
CA LEU A 9 7.36 15.16 12.74
C LEU A 9 6.59 15.22 11.44
N LEU A 10 7.24 15.63 10.37
CA LEU A 10 6.57 15.73 9.10
C LEU A 10 6.58 14.44 8.31
N LEU A 11 7.18 13.41 8.85
CA LEU A 11 7.19 12.14 8.15
C LEU A 11 5.80 11.55 8.14
N THR A 12 5.27 11.31 6.96
CA THR A 12 3.96 10.71 6.84
C THR A 12 4.05 9.45 5.99
N TRP A 13 2.94 8.76 5.88
CA TRP A 13 2.88 7.46 5.23
C TRP A 13 1.89 7.47 4.10
N THR A 14 2.13 6.61 3.13
CA THR A 14 1.26 6.46 1.97
C THR A 14 0.69 5.06 1.96
N LEU A 15 -0.61 4.97 1.75
CA LEU A 15 -1.24 3.68 1.52
C LEU A 15 -1.25 3.45 0.01
N TRP A 16 -0.54 2.43 -0.41
CA TRP A 16 -0.48 2.06 -1.81
C TRP A 16 -1.43 0.91 -2.07
N THR A 17 -2.17 0.99 -3.15
CA THR A 17 -3.07 -0.09 -3.56
C THR A 17 -2.66 -0.53 -4.95
N ARG A 18 -2.36 -1.79 -5.10
CA ARG A 18 -2.06 -2.37 -6.40
C ARG A 18 -3.25 -3.19 -6.83
N THR A 19 -3.80 -2.87 -7.99
CA THR A 19 -4.94 -3.58 -8.53
C THR A 19 -4.47 -4.32 -9.76
N ILE A 20 -4.63 -5.64 -9.75
CA ILE A 20 -4.23 -6.49 -10.86
C ILE A 20 -5.46 -7.18 -11.41
N SER A 21 -5.67 -7.08 -12.70
CA SER A 21 -6.74 -7.80 -13.36
C SER A 21 -6.16 -8.56 -14.52
N GLN A 22 -6.98 -9.21 -15.32
CA GLN A 22 -6.46 -9.97 -16.45
C GLN A 22 -5.81 -9.08 -17.47
N THR A 23 -6.17 -7.82 -17.53
CA THR A 23 -5.68 -6.92 -18.57
C THR A 23 -4.91 -5.72 -18.05
N SER A 24 -4.80 -5.56 -16.76
CA SER A 24 -4.14 -4.36 -16.23
C SER A 24 -3.48 -4.63 -14.88
N ASP A 25 -2.54 -3.76 -14.56
CA ASP A 25 -1.82 -3.81 -13.30
C ASP A 25 -1.54 -2.35 -12.97
N THR A 26 -2.26 -1.81 -12.02
CA THR A 26 -2.16 -0.38 -11.72
C THR A 26 -1.91 -0.14 -10.24
N TRP A 27 -1.32 0.99 -9.94
CA TRP A 27 -1.06 1.41 -8.58
C TRP A 27 -1.79 2.71 -8.31
N SER A 28 -2.31 2.86 -7.10
CA SER A 28 -2.83 4.14 -6.67
C SER A 28 -2.26 4.45 -5.29
N ALA A 29 -2.18 5.72 -4.95
CA ALA A 29 -1.56 6.16 -3.72
C ALA A 29 -2.48 7.07 -2.94
N ALA A 30 -2.53 6.88 -1.63
CA ALA A 30 -3.23 7.77 -0.73
C ALA A 30 -2.23 8.27 0.31
N PRO A 31 -1.58 9.39 0.06
CA PRO A 31 -0.54 9.89 0.94
C PRO A 31 -1.10 10.67 2.12
N GLY A 32 -0.21 11.08 3.00
CA GLY A 32 -0.59 12.00 4.06
C GLY A 32 -1.14 11.35 5.31
N LEU A 33 -0.92 10.05 5.48
CA LEU A 33 -1.35 9.39 6.70
C LEU A 33 -0.35 9.68 7.80
N ALA A 34 -0.83 9.97 8.99
CA ALA A 34 0.01 10.49 10.05
C ALA A 34 1.05 9.50 10.58
N SER A 35 0.80 8.21 10.47
CA SER A 35 1.72 7.22 11.01
C SER A 35 1.49 5.89 10.31
N GLU A 36 2.40 4.97 10.52
CA GLU A 36 2.26 3.63 9.99
C GLU A 36 1.01 2.98 10.59
N ASP A 37 0.76 3.19 11.87
CA ASP A 37 -0.42 2.62 12.52
C ASP A 37 -1.71 3.10 11.87
N LYS A 38 -1.77 4.36 11.49
CA LYS A 38 -2.95 4.88 10.83
C LYS A 38 -3.10 4.25 9.45
N CYS A 39 -1.99 4.05 8.76
CA CYS A 39 -2.03 3.40 7.46
C CYS A 39 -2.51 1.96 7.58
N LEU A 40 -1.97 1.23 8.55
CA LEU A 40 -2.37 -0.17 8.74
C LEU A 40 -3.84 -0.29 9.16
N ALA A 41 -4.34 0.67 9.93
CA ALA A 41 -5.75 0.68 10.30
C ALA A 41 -6.62 0.88 9.06
N SER A 42 -6.17 1.71 8.14
CA SER A 42 -6.89 1.92 6.89
C SER A 42 -6.90 0.64 6.05
N VAL A 43 -5.79 -0.09 6.02
CA VAL A 43 -5.72 -1.36 5.30
C VAL A 43 -6.74 -2.33 5.90
N LYS A 44 -6.78 -2.41 7.24
CA LYS A 44 -7.70 -3.30 7.88
C LYS A 44 -9.15 -2.96 7.55
N ASP A 45 -9.48 -1.68 7.53
CA ASP A 45 -10.83 -1.26 7.19
C ASP A 45 -11.20 -1.66 5.77
N LYS A 46 -10.26 -1.55 4.84
CA LYS A 46 -10.53 -1.92 3.46
C LYS A 46 -10.70 -3.42 3.33
N LEU A 47 -9.87 -4.19 4.00
CA LEU A 47 -10.01 -5.64 3.95
C LEU A 47 -11.33 -6.08 4.58
N ASP A 48 -11.72 -5.44 5.68
CA ASP A 48 -13.00 -5.76 6.31
C ASP A 48 -14.17 -5.45 5.39
N MET A 49 -14.07 -4.39 4.62
CA MET A 49 -15.12 -4.05 3.69
C MET A 49 -15.28 -5.13 2.63
N TRP A 50 -14.16 -5.70 2.16
CA TRP A 50 -14.22 -6.71 1.13
C TRP A 50 -14.75 -8.05 1.66
N LYS A 51 -14.78 -8.24 2.96
CA LYS A 51 -15.26 -9.49 3.52
C LYS A 51 -16.74 -9.77 3.22
N GLN A 52 -17.47 -8.77 2.82
CA GLN A 52 -18.86 -9.00 2.48
C GLN A 52 -19.04 -9.62 1.10
N PHE A 53 -17.96 -9.78 0.35
CA PHE A 53 -18.04 -10.38 -0.97
C PHE A 53 -17.69 -11.86 -0.90
N LYS A 54 -18.58 -12.71 -1.40
CA LYS A 54 -18.39 -14.15 -1.26
C LYS A 54 -17.20 -14.71 -2.02
N ASP A 55 -16.87 -14.08 -3.14
CA ASP A 55 -15.75 -14.56 -3.93
C ASP A 55 -14.41 -13.97 -3.51
N ALA A 56 -14.39 -13.22 -2.42
CA ALA A 56 -13.15 -12.63 -1.97
C ALA A 56 -12.38 -13.61 -1.08
N LYS A 57 -11.12 -13.84 -1.42
CA LYS A 57 -10.24 -14.66 -0.63
C LYS A 57 -9.13 -13.77 -0.13
N PHE A 58 -8.70 -13.98 1.10
CA PHE A 58 -7.72 -13.08 1.71
C PHE A 58 -6.42 -13.78 1.99
N GLU A 59 -5.33 -13.10 1.70
CA GLU A 59 -4.02 -13.60 2.00
C GLU A 59 -3.19 -12.42 2.44
N LYS A 60 -2.94 -12.29 3.72
CA LYS A 60 -2.22 -11.14 4.28
C LYS A 60 -2.94 -9.86 3.88
N ASN A 61 -2.28 -8.95 3.22
CA ASN A 61 -2.86 -7.67 2.82
C ASN A 61 -3.43 -7.68 1.42
N THR A 62 -3.71 -8.86 0.90
CA THR A 62 -4.22 -8.99 -0.46
C THR A 62 -5.58 -9.64 -0.44
N VAL A 63 -6.49 -9.11 -1.23
CA VAL A 63 -7.77 -9.76 -1.46
C VAL A 63 -7.80 -10.19 -2.91
N VAL A 64 -8.19 -11.46 -3.14
CA VAL A 64 -8.28 -12.02 -4.48
C VAL A 64 -9.74 -12.30 -4.78
N PHE A 65 -10.22 -11.81 -5.91
CA PHE A 65 -11.59 -12.03 -6.33
C PHE A 65 -11.58 -13.15 -7.35
N THR A 66 -12.11 -14.30 -6.96
CA THR A 66 -11.99 -15.49 -7.80
C THR A 66 -12.90 -15.45 -9.01
N THR A 67 -13.97 -14.68 -8.95
CA THR A 67 -14.91 -14.62 -10.05
C THR A 67 -14.30 -14.03 -11.32
N ASN A 68 -13.49 -12.98 -11.15
CA ASN A 68 -12.92 -12.33 -12.31
C ASN A 68 -11.39 -12.35 -12.35
N ASN A 69 -10.79 -13.14 -11.49
CA ASN A 69 -9.33 -13.28 -11.46
C ASN A 69 -8.61 -11.94 -11.27
N SER A 70 -9.10 -11.15 -10.34
CA SER A 70 -8.43 -9.90 -10.01
C SER A 70 -8.00 -9.90 -8.57
N SER A 71 -7.10 -9.01 -8.22
CA SER A 71 -6.66 -8.89 -6.85
C SER A 71 -6.33 -7.45 -6.50
N MET A 72 -6.40 -7.13 -5.22
CA MET A 72 -5.99 -5.83 -4.72
C MET A 72 -5.08 -6.07 -3.53
N SER A 73 -3.90 -5.47 -3.57
CA SER A 73 -2.92 -5.58 -2.51
C SER A 73 -2.70 -4.22 -1.90
N TYR A 74 -2.56 -4.17 -0.59
CA TYR A 74 -2.37 -2.93 0.14
C TYR A 74 -1.01 -2.91 0.80
N LEU A 75 -0.33 -1.76 0.70
CA LEU A 75 1.03 -1.65 1.19
C LEU A 75 1.21 -0.28 1.83
N CYS A 76 1.76 -0.24 3.04
CA CYS A 76 2.03 1.00 3.74
C CYS A 76 3.51 1.31 3.67
N LEU A 77 3.85 2.45 3.10
CA LEU A 77 5.24 2.87 2.99
C LEU A 77 5.38 4.32 3.41
N PRO A 78 6.56 4.72 3.89
CA PRO A 78 6.80 6.13 4.13
C PRO A 78 6.67 6.89 2.83
N ASP A 79 6.29 8.15 2.90
CA ASP A 79 6.08 8.97 1.70
C ASP A 79 7.31 9.05 0.80
N SER A 80 8.48 8.82 1.35
CA SER A 80 9.70 8.86 0.56
C SER A 80 9.92 7.63 -0.31
N GLU A 81 9.11 6.59 -0.15
CA GLU A 81 9.29 5.36 -0.91
C GLU A 81 8.17 5.15 -1.91
N ASP A 82 8.52 4.60 -3.04
CA ASP A 82 7.57 4.36 -4.11
C ASP A 82 7.75 2.91 -4.58
N PRO A 83 6.76 2.04 -4.38
CA PRO A 83 6.91 0.64 -4.73
C PRO A 83 6.95 0.39 -6.24
N ARG A 84 6.60 1.40 -7.04
CA ARG A 84 6.63 1.24 -8.48
C ARG A 84 8.05 1.38 -9.02
N LYS A 85 8.93 2.00 -8.23
CA LYS A 85 10.31 2.20 -8.68
C LYS A 85 11.18 1.06 -8.22
N PRO A 86 12.11 0.63 -9.05
CA PRO A 86 13.02 -0.41 -8.61
C PRO A 86 13.81 0.13 -7.45
N ALA A 87 14.07 -0.71 -6.53
CA ALA A 87 14.79 -0.31 -5.36
C ALA A 87 16.09 0.21 -5.81
N LYS A 88 16.38 1.29 -5.31
CA LYS A 88 17.53 1.82 -5.57
C LYS A 88 18.53 0.93 -5.75
N ALA A 89 18.77 0.59 -6.22
CA ALA A 89 19.54 -0.16 -6.27
C ALA A 89 20.04 -0.90 -6.75
N PRO A 90 20.24 -1.24 -6.99
CA PRO A 90 20.64 -1.98 -7.19
C PRO A 90 21.70 -2.21 -7.53
N ARG A 91 21.94 -2.24 -7.60
CA ARG A 91 22.58 -2.55 -7.70
C ARG A 91 23.25 -3.10 -8.24
N PRO A 92 23.73 -3.07 -8.53
CA PRO A 92 24.24 -3.52 -9.12
C PRO A 92 24.79 -4.45 -9.30
N VAL A 93 24.89 -4.54 -9.42
CA VAL A 93 25.27 -5.28 -9.43
C VAL A 93 25.89 -5.73 -10.01
N LYS A 94 26.08 -5.66 -10.21
CA LYS A 94 26.48 -6.04 -10.77
C LYS A 94 27.07 -6.03 -11.05
#